data_a1262d013c074dbec92e13ca86e960d9
#
_entry.id   a1262d013c074dbec92e13ca86e960d9
#
_cell.length_a   1.000
_cell.length_b   1.000
_cell.length_c   1.000
_cell.angle_alpha   90.00
_cell.angle_beta   90.00
_cell.angle_gamma   90.00
#
_symmetry.space_group_name_H-M   'P 1'
#
loop_
_entity.id
_entity.type
_entity.pdbx_description
1 polymer ?
#
loop_
_entity_poly.entity_id
_entity_poly.type
_entity_poly.pdbx_seq_one_letter_code
_entity_poly.pdbx_strand_id
1 'polypeptide(L)'
;MRGFQRIVELVVAAAMLLTGCHWELPMTKFDEMEYVRPDVSEYRMLLEELLDEAEAGDDFDALDEALWEFTDCYNDYYTGYALANIRYCMDLTDIYWTDEYDFFMETSSEVDAGLDQLYYALADSPFREKLEGEDYFGEDFFDDYEGDSLWDEEFTALMEEEAALVSRYYELSTELLEADDAEYQLLTDEMCALYVELIAKRQEIAADAGYEDYAHFAYDFYYARDYTPEQEAAYIEQIQHELVPLYRYICTYGVRGIDIVDCSEEETFEYVQQMAAAMSGTVEQAFRRMEEAELYDIRPEENKYEASFEIYIYNYNEPFVFVNPTQSSLDKLTFTHEFGHFCNDYASYGTGVGIDVAEIFSQGLEYLSLCYGEDTRGLEALSLANSLCVYVEQAAYASFERQAYELTGEELTVENVCGLFEKVAVEFGFDVWGVDSQFFAGVPHFYTNPMYVFSYVVSNDAAMQIYQLELEESGAGLAKYQENLDTEETYFLAFLESAGLESPFAEGRIQTVRETLEDALR
;
A
#
# COMPACT_ATOMS: atom_id res chain seq x y z
N MET A 1 -8.77 -7.93 -4.04
CA MET A 1 -7.51 -7.22 -3.77
C MET A 1 -7.34 -6.71 -2.33
N ARG A 2 -8.37 -6.75 -1.46
CA ARG A 2 -8.34 -6.11 -0.14
C ARG A 2 -7.89 -7.02 1.02
N GLY A 3 -8.11 -8.32 0.95
CA GLY A 3 -7.45 -9.30 1.81
C GLY A 3 -6.00 -9.60 1.40
N PHE A 4 -5.70 -9.25 0.15
CA PHE A 4 -4.45 -9.53 -0.53
C PHE A 4 -3.22 -8.93 0.16
N GLN A 5 -3.27 -7.70 0.64
CA GLN A 5 -2.11 -7.06 1.27
C GLN A 5 -1.76 -7.66 2.63
N ARG A 6 -2.74 -7.89 3.51
CA ARG A 6 -2.51 -8.49 4.84
C ARG A 6 -2.03 -9.95 4.74
N ILE A 7 -2.48 -10.68 3.73
CA ILE A 7 -2.22 -12.12 3.57
C ILE A 7 -0.87 -12.36 2.91
N VAL A 8 -0.49 -11.56 1.91
CA VAL A 8 0.84 -11.65 1.26
C VAL A 8 1.96 -11.35 2.26
N GLU A 9 1.76 -10.41 3.16
CA GLU A 9 2.73 -10.02 4.18
C GLU A 9 3.02 -11.14 5.19
N LEU A 10 2.07 -12.05 5.45
CA LEU A 10 2.19 -13.06 6.50
C LEU A 10 2.75 -14.42 6.04
N VAL A 11 2.54 -14.83 4.77
CA VAL A 11 3.01 -16.15 4.28
C VAL A 11 4.48 -16.13 3.88
N VAL A 12 4.97 -15.00 3.41
CA VAL A 12 6.37 -14.86 3.01
C VAL A 12 7.29 -15.00 4.22
N ALA A 13 6.89 -14.49 5.38
CA ALA A 13 7.61 -14.72 6.62
C ALA A 13 7.75 -16.23 6.93
N ALA A 14 6.67 -17.00 6.74
CA ALA A 14 6.70 -18.45 6.93
C ALA A 14 7.60 -19.20 5.93
N ALA A 15 7.52 -18.83 4.65
CA ALA A 15 8.32 -19.48 3.61
C ALA A 15 9.82 -19.24 3.75
N MET A 16 10.24 -18.07 4.23
CA MET A 16 11.65 -17.75 4.47
C MET A 16 12.19 -18.28 5.81
N LEU A 17 11.38 -18.30 6.85
CA LEU A 17 11.76 -18.85 8.17
C LEU A 17 12.03 -20.36 8.09
N LEU A 18 11.28 -21.10 7.26
CA LEU A 18 11.49 -22.54 7.06
C LEU A 18 12.83 -22.87 6.38
N THR A 19 13.46 -21.94 5.65
CA THR A 19 14.70 -22.25 4.92
C THR A 19 15.99 -22.01 5.70
N GLY A 20 16.01 -21.11 6.71
CA GLY A 20 17.21 -20.81 7.52
C GLY A 20 18.52 -20.66 6.73
N CYS A 21 18.48 -20.86 5.42
CA CYS A 21 19.55 -20.79 4.46
C CYS A 21 19.15 -19.79 3.38
N HIS A 22 19.64 -18.57 3.48
CA HIS A 22 19.67 -17.65 2.35
C HIS A 22 20.48 -18.29 1.21
N TRP A 23 19.81 -19.03 0.36
CA TRP A 23 20.41 -19.46 -0.90
C TRP A 23 20.44 -18.19 -1.75
N GLU A 24 21.64 -17.73 -2.08
CA GLU A 24 21.79 -16.78 -3.18
C GLU A 24 21.26 -17.49 -4.44
N LEU A 25 20.00 -17.27 -4.78
CA LEU A 25 19.46 -17.71 -6.07
C LEU A 25 20.31 -17.08 -7.17
N PRO A 26 20.63 -17.83 -8.25
CA PRO A 26 21.34 -17.25 -9.36
C PRO A 26 20.53 -16.08 -9.91
N MET A 27 21.18 -14.95 -10.13
CA MET A 27 20.56 -13.79 -10.75
C MET A 27 19.90 -14.19 -12.07
N THR A 28 18.60 -13.94 -12.19
CA THR A 28 17.81 -14.15 -13.40
C THR A 28 17.31 -12.81 -13.90
N LYS A 29 17.55 -12.48 -15.16
CA LYS A 29 16.99 -11.27 -15.75
C LYS A 29 15.49 -11.39 -15.92
N PHE A 30 14.77 -10.28 -15.82
CA PHE A 30 13.31 -10.28 -15.92
C PHE A 30 12.80 -10.96 -17.21
N ASP A 31 13.43 -10.68 -18.35
CA ASP A 31 13.06 -11.30 -19.63
C ASP A 31 13.33 -12.82 -19.71
N GLU A 32 14.16 -13.35 -18.81
CA GLU A 32 14.46 -14.78 -18.70
C GLU A 32 13.56 -15.50 -17.67
N MET A 33 12.72 -14.77 -16.93
CA MET A 33 11.78 -15.33 -15.97
C MET A 33 10.62 -16.03 -16.69
N GLU A 34 10.44 -17.30 -16.39
CA GLU A 34 9.42 -18.14 -17.03
C GLU A 34 8.07 -17.95 -16.33
N TYR A 35 7.04 -17.64 -17.11
CA TYR A 35 5.66 -17.61 -16.65
C TYR A 35 5.04 -19.00 -16.81
N VAL A 36 4.41 -19.49 -15.75
CA VAL A 36 3.58 -20.70 -15.77
C VAL A 36 2.26 -20.37 -15.10
N ARG A 37 1.12 -20.57 -15.80
CA ARG A 37 -0.20 -20.40 -15.17
C ARG A 37 -0.35 -21.48 -14.09
N PRO A 38 -0.59 -21.10 -12.82
CA PRO A 38 -0.73 -22.05 -11.71
C PRO A 38 -2.02 -22.89 -11.84
N ASP A 39 -1.98 -24.10 -11.27
CA ASP A 39 -3.15 -24.99 -11.19
C ASP A 39 -3.87 -24.81 -9.83
N VAL A 40 -4.93 -24.00 -9.80
CA VAL A 40 -5.73 -23.78 -8.58
C VAL A 40 -6.34 -25.08 -8.04
N SER A 41 -6.49 -26.13 -8.88
CA SER A 41 -6.94 -27.43 -8.40
C SER A 41 -5.88 -28.13 -7.52
N GLU A 42 -4.62 -27.94 -7.85
CA GLU A 42 -3.48 -28.39 -7.04
C GLU A 42 -3.42 -27.64 -5.71
N TYR A 43 -3.56 -26.32 -5.76
CA TYR A 43 -3.68 -25.49 -4.54
C TYR A 43 -4.76 -26.00 -3.58
N ARG A 44 -5.99 -26.24 -4.08
CA ARG A 44 -7.10 -26.77 -3.26
C ARG A 44 -6.77 -28.11 -2.63
N MET A 45 -6.15 -29.00 -3.38
CA MET A 45 -5.78 -30.34 -2.91
C MET A 45 -4.73 -30.25 -1.78
N LEU A 46 -3.70 -29.43 -1.97
CA LEU A 46 -2.65 -29.26 -0.96
C LEU A 46 -3.17 -28.53 0.30
N LEU A 47 -4.07 -27.56 0.13
CA LEU A 47 -4.73 -26.92 1.26
C LEU A 47 -5.57 -27.91 2.07
N GLU A 48 -6.39 -28.77 1.40
CA GLU A 48 -7.20 -29.79 2.07
C GLU A 48 -6.30 -30.79 2.82
N GLU A 49 -5.20 -31.24 2.22
CA GLU A 49 -4.24 -32.14 2.86
C GLU A 49 -3.59 -31.49 4.10
N LEU A 50 -3.16 -30.25 3.99
CA LEU A 50 -2.53 -29.51 5.10
C LEU A 50 -3.52 -29.23 6.25
N LEU A 51 -4.77 -28.90 5.95
CA LEU A 51 -5.83 -28.76 6.96
C LEU A 51 -6.12 -30.08 7.68
N ASP A 52 -6.17 -31.19 6.96
CA ASP A 52 -6.35 -32.53 7.55
C ASP A 52 -5.18 -32.89 8.49
N GLU A 53 -3.93 -32.61 8.13
CA GLU A 53 -2.76 -32.83 9.00
C GLU A 53 -2.73 -31.91 10.22
N ALA A 54 -3.16 -30.64 10.08
CA ALA A 54 -3.28 -29.70 11.19
C ALA A 54 -4.33 -30.16 12.21
N GLU A 55 -5.50 -30.66 11.74
CA GLU A 55 -6.58 -31.19 12.60
C GLU A 55 -6.21 -32.53 13.24
N ALA A 56 -5.54 -33.42 12.48
CA ALA A 56 -5.13 -34.74 12.99
C ALA A 56 -4.16 -34.60 14.16
N GLY A 57 -3.20 -33.73 14.09
CA GLY A 57 -2.32 -33.30 15.17
C GLY A 57 -1.50 -34.41 15.82
N ASP A 58 -1.18 -35.51 15.11
CA ASP A 58 -0.50 -36.68 15.64
C ASP A 58 0.91 -36.90 15.04
N ASP A 59 1.23 -36.30 13.88
CA ASP A 59 2.52 -36.38 13.21
C ASP A 59 3.00 -35.03 12.70
N PHE A 60 3.94 -34.38 13.41
CA PHE A 60 4.50 -33.10 13.00
C PHE A 60 5.30 -33.19 11.71
N ASP A 61 6.01 -34.30 11.46
CA ASP A 61 6.84 -34.43 10.26
C ASP A 61 5.95 -34.48 8.99
N ALA A 62 4.72 -35.03 9.10
CA ALA A 62 3.74 -35.00 8.01
C ALA A 62 3.17 -33.58 7.80
N LEU A 63 2.84 -32.87 8.88
CA LEU A 63 2.41 -31.48 8.81
C LEU A 63 3.49 -30.58 8.17
N ASP A 64 4.74 -30.76 8.57
CA ASP A 64 5.88 -30.02 8.03
C ASP A 64 6.06 -30.27 6.53
N GLU A 65 5.99 -31.52 6.06
CA GLU A 65 6.05 -31.86 4.64
C GLU A 65 4.90 -31.22 3.85
N ALA A 66 3.67 -31.31 4.35
CA ALA A 66 2.49 -30.70 3.71
C ALA A 66 2.58 -29.16 3.69
N LEU A 67 3.09 -28.54 4.76
CA LEU A 67 3.31 -27.08 4.80
C LEU A 67 4.31 -26.62 3.74
N TRP A 68 5.40 -27.36 3.54
CA TRP A 68 6.38 -27.08 2.50
C TRP A 68 5.77 -27.18 1.09
N GLU A 69 5.05 -28.27 0.79
CA GLU A 69 4.44 -28.47 -0.54
C GLU A 69 3.39 -27.39 -0.83
N PHE A 70 2.59 -27.02 0.19
CA PHE A 70 1.63 -25.93 0.08
C PHE A 70 2.31 -24.58 -0.18
N THR A 71 3.37 -24.27 0.56
CA THR A 71 4.12 -23.01 0.43
C THR A 71 4.75 -22.87 -0.97
N ASP A 72 5.32 -23.94 -1.51
CA ASP A 72 5.86 -23.92 -2.87
C ASP A 72 4.76 -23.64 -3.90
N CYS A 73 3.59 -24.26 -3.77
CA CYS A 73 2.43 -24.02 -4.65
C CYS A 73 1.89 -22.59 -4.53
N TYR A 74 1.87 -22.05 -3.33
CA TYR A 74 1.47 -20.66 -3.06
C TYR A 74 2.46 -19.67 -3.70
N ASN A 75 3.75 -19.88 -3.55
CA ASN A 75 4.78 -19.06 -4.19
C ASN A 75 4.72 -19.14 -5.72
N ASP A 76 4.42 -20.31 -6.28
CA ASP A 76 4.18 -20.47 -7.73
C ASP A 76 2.99 -19.63 -8.20
N TYR A 77 1.91 -19.59 -7.40
CA TYR A 77 0.71 -18.78 -7.70
C TYR A 77 1.06 -17.29 -7.74
N TYR A 78 1.71 -16.76 -6.70
CA TYR A 78 2.01 -15.33 -6.62
C TYR A 78 3.16 -14.90 -7.54
N THR A 79 4.10 -15.79 -7.84
CA THR A 79 5.08 -15.57 -8.92
C THR A 79 4.38 -15.43 -10.27
N GLY A 80 3.42 -16.32 -10.54
CA GLY A 80 2.59 -16.24 -11.74
C GLY A 80 1.81 -14.93 -11.81
N TYR A 81 1.16 -14.52 -10.69
CA TYR A 81 0.47 -13.25 -10.59
C TYR A 81 1.38 -12.06 -10.88
N ALA A 82 2.53 -11.97 -10.22
CA ALA A 82 3.46 -10.86 -10.40
C ALA A 82 3.91 -10.74 -11.87
N LEU A 83 4.32 -11.86 -12.48
CA LEU A 83 4.75 -11.86 -13.88
C LEU A 83 3.62 -11.53 -14.87
N ALA A 84 2.40 -11.99 -14.61
CA ALA A 84 1.24 -11.67 -15.45
C ALA A 84 0.86 -10.19 -15.30
N ASN A 85 0.79 -9.68 -14.07
CA ASN A 85 0.47 -8.29 -13.77
C ASN A 85 1.47 -7.32 -14.42
N ILE A 86 2.78 -7.54 -14.22
CA ILE A 86 3.81 -6.69 -14.83
C ILE A 86 3.65 -6.65 -16.35
N ARG A 87 3.52 -7.82 -17.00
CA ARG A 87 3.44 -7.93 -18.46
C ARG A 87 2.12 -7.39 -19.01
N TYR A 88 1.01 -7.56 -18.30
CA TYR A 88 -0.26 -6.92 -18.59
C TYR A 88 -0.14 -5.39 -18.53
N CYS A 89 0.46 -4.85 -17.47
CA CYS A 89 0.66 -3.42 -17.29
C CYS A 89 1.62 -2.80 -18.33
N MET A 90 2.56 -3.58 -18.89
CA MET A 90 3.44 -3.12 -19.95
C MET A 90 2.71 -2.84 -21.29
N ASP A 91 1.64 -3.59 -21.60
CA ASP A 91 0.81 -3.39 -22.79
C ASP A 91 -0.61 -3.89 -22.55
N LEU A 92 -1.51 -3.00 -22.17
CA LEU A 92 -2.94 -3.27 -21.93
C LEU A 92 -3.70 -3.79 -23.16
N THR A 93 -3.09 -3.78 -24.36
CA THR A 93 -3.68 -4.30 -25.59
C THR A 93 -3.27 -5.73 -25.91
N ASP A 94 -2.35 -6.31 -25.14
CA ASP A 94 -1.94 -7.71 -25.28
C ASP A 94 -3.00 -8.63 -24.68
N ILE A 95 -3.81 -9.25 -25.56
CA ILE A 95 -4.92 -10.14 -25.17
C ILE A 95 -4.44 -11.33 -24.34
N TYR A 96 -3.23 -11.85 -24.60
CA TYR A 96 -2.71 -12.98 -23.84
C TYR A 96 -2.48 -12.60 -22.37
N TRP A 97 -1.81 -11.46 -22.12
CA TRP A 97 -1.56 -11.01 -20.75
C TRP A 97 -2.81 -10.49 -20.05
N THR A 98 -3.79 -9.96 -20.79
CA THR A 98 -5.13 -9.65 -20.26
C THR A 98 -5.83 -10.92 -19.76
N ASP A 99 -5.88 -11.99 -20.57
CA ASP A 99 -6.49 -13.27 -20.19
C ASP A 99 -5.77 -13.94 -18.99
N GLU A 100 -4.43 -13.76 -18.88
CA GLU A 100 -3.66 -14.28 -17.75
C GLU A 100 -3.90 -13.47 -16.47
N TYR A 101 -3.95 -12.14 -16.56
CA TYR A 101 -4.27 -11.27 -15.42
C TYR A 101 -5.69 -11.50 -14.90
N ASP A 102 -6.68 -11.60 -15.79
CA ASP A 102 -8.08 -11.88 -15.44
C ASP A 102 -8.21 -13.21 -14.67
N PHE A 103 -7.44 -14.23 -15.04
CA PHE A 103 -7.40 -15.51 -14.31
C PHE A 103 -7.04 -15.29 -12.83
N PHE A 104 -6.06 -14.46 -12.51
CA PHE A 104 -5.70 -14.18 -11.13
C PHE A 104 -6.76 -13.34 -10.42
N MET A 105 -7.39 -12.40 -11.11
CA MET A 105 -8.51 -11.63 -10.55
C MET A 105 -9.71 -12.50 -10.19
N GLU A 106 -9.97 -13.55 -10.96
CA GLU A 106 -11.05 -14.51 -10.71
C GLU A 106 -10.73 -15.49 -9.57
N THR A 107 -9.45 -15.76 -9.30
CA THR A 107 -9.04 -16.83 -8.38
C THR A 107 -8.42 -16.35 -7.06
N SER A 108 -7.96 -15.09 -6.98
CA SER A 108 -7.27 -14.57 -5.80
C SER A 108 -8.08 -14.65 -4.51
N SER A 109 -9.37 -14.29 -4.55
CA SER A 109 -10.22 -14.32 -3.36
C SER A 109 -10.36 -15.72 -2.75
N GLU A 110 -10.36 -16.77 -3.58
CA GLU A 110 -10.38 -18.16 -3.11
C GLU A 110 -9.04 -18.55 -2.47
N VAL A 111 -7.93 -18.15 -3.08
CA VAL A 111 -6.58 -18.42 -2.57
C VAL A 111 -6.37 -17.73 -1.24
N ASP A 112 -6.78 -16.47 -1.12
CA ASP A 112 -6.64 -15.68 0.11
C ASP A 112 -7.52 -16.25 1.25
N ALA A 113 -8.78 -16.60 0.96
CA ALA A 113 -9.66 -17.22 1.94
C ALA A 113 -9.14 -18.58 2.43
N GLY A 114 -8.52 -19.35 1.53
CA GLY A 114 -7.90 -20.63 1.89
C GLY A 114 -6.73 -20.49 2.84
N LEU A 115 -5.92 -19.44 2.64
CA LEU A 115 -4.80 -19.15 3.53
C LEU A 115 -5.26 -18.71 4.94
N ASP A 116 -6.26 -17.83 5.00
CA ASP A 116 -6.85 -17.41 6.28
C ASP A 116 -7.38 -18.64 7.04
N GLN A 117 -8.13 -19.52 6.36
CA GLN A 117 -8.60 -20.77 6.96
C GLN A 117 -7.44 -21.64 7.49
N LEU A 118 -6.33 -21.70 6.77
CA LEU A 118 -5.14 -22.43 7.19
C LEU A 118 -4.56 -21.87 8.49
N TYR A 119 -4.42 -20.57 8.61
CA TYR A 119 -3.86 -19.97 9.84
C TYR A 119 -4.71 -20.24 11.07
N TYR A 120 -6.04 -20.15 10.97
CA TYR A 120 -6.91 -20.56 12.07
C TYR A 120 -6.76 -22.05 12.44
N ALA A 121 -6.62 -22.92 11.44
CA ALA A 121 -6.40 -24.35 11.68
C ALA A 121 -5.04 -24.61 12.34
N LEU A 122 -3.98 -23.92 11.94
CA LEU A 122 -2.66 -24.03 12.56
C LEU A 122 -2.64 -23.45 13.98
N ALA A 123 -3.36 -22.36 14.25
CA ALA A 123 -3.53 -21.77 15.58
C ALA A 123 -4.18 -22.75 16.55
N ASP A 124 -5.17 -23.52 16.10
CA ASP A 124 -5.86 -24.54 16.89
C ASP A 124 -5.12 -25.89 16.95
N SER A 125 -4.07 -26.05 16.15
CA SER A 125 -3.30 -27.30 16.08
C SER A 125 -2.54 -27.59 17.38
N PRO A 126 -2.41 -28.88 17.80
CA PRO A 126 -1.51 -29.28 18.87
C PRO A 126 -0.04 -28.91 18.65
N PHE A 127 0.33 -28.51 17.44
CA PHE A 127 1.69 -28.11 17.05
C PHE A 127 1.93 -26.62 17.12
N ARG A 128 0.94 -25.79 17.51
CA ARG A 128 1.04 -24.32 17.59
C ARG A 128 2.35 -23.86 18.25
N GLU A 129 2.67 -24.36 19.48
CA GLU A 129 3.90 -23.95 20.19
C GLU A 129 5.19 -24.23 19.38
N LYS A 130 5.18 -25.25 18.51
CA LYS A 130 6.33 -25.56 17.66
C LYS A 130 6.34 -24.69 16.40
N LEU A 131 5.17 -24.37 15.85
CA LEU A 131 5.00 -23.49 14.71
C LEU A 131 5.29 -22.02 15.05
N GLU A 132 5.14 -21.61 16.30
CA GLU A 132 5.58 -20.30 16.81
C GLU A 132 7.09 -20.25 17.13
N GLY A 133 7.85 -21.30 16.80
CA GLY A 133 9.31 -21.30 16.92
C GLY A 133 10.01 -20.42 15.87
N GLU A 134 11.25 -20.00 16.17
CA GLU A 134 12.08 -19.17 15.26
C GLU A 134 12.30 -19.79 13.87
N ASP A 135 12.17 -21.12 13.75
CA ASP A 135 12.32 -21.83 12.47
C ASP A 135 11.03 -21.86 11.61
N TYR A 136 9.93 -21.26 12.10
CA TYR A 136 8.61 -21.24 11.44
C TYR A 136 8.01 -19.83 11.46
N PHE A 137 6.82 -19.64 12.07
CA PHE A 137 6.08 -18.38 12.00
C PHE A 137 6.56 -17.31 13.00
N GLY A 138 7.29 -17.69 14.04
CA GLY A 138 7.73 -16.79 15.10
C GLY A 138 6.82 -16.75 16.32
N GLU A 139 7.31 -16.15 17.42
CA GLU A 139 6.60 -16.03 18.70
C GLU A 139 5.33 -15.17 18.52
N ASP A 140 4.22 -15.61 19.10
CA ASP A 140 2.93 -14.92 19.13
C ASP A 140 2.23 -14.75 17.75
N PHE A 141 2.74 -15.35 16.66
CA PHE A 141 2.16 -15.22 15.31
C PHE A 141 0.67 -15.59 15.26
N PHE A 142 0.26 -16.64 15.95
CA PHE A 142 -1.12 -17.11 15.92
C PHE A 142 -2.04 -16.44 16.94
N ASP A 143 -1.61 -15.43 17.68
CA ASP A 143 -2.46 -14.74 18.65
C ASP A 143 -3.62 -14.01 17.96
N ASP A 144 -3.42 -13.53 16.73
CA ASP A 144 -4.44 -12.89 15.92
C ASP A 144 -5.43 -13.88 15.26
N TYR A 145 -5.16 -15.19 15.35
CA TYR A 145 -5.97 -16.27 14.79
C TYR A 145 -6.65 -17.11 15.87
N GLU A 146 -6.81 -16.57 17.08
CA GLU A 146 -7.53 -17.25 18.15
C GLU A 146 -9.05 -17.12 18.02
N GLY A 147 -9.78 -18.23 18.08
CA GLY A 147 -11.24 -18.25 18.02
C GLY A 147 -11.79 -18.80 16.71
N ASP A 148 -13.04 -18.47 16.40
CA ASP A 148 -13.68 -18.88 15.15
C ASP A 148 -13.29 -17.89 14.02
N SER A 149 -12.94 -18.42 12.84
CA SER A 149 -12.72 -17.59 11.65
C SER A 149 -13.93 -16.71 11.37
N LEU A 150 -13.66 -15.46 10.93
CA LEU A 150 -14.72 -14.56 10.46
C LEU A 150 -15.39 -15.05 9.16
N TRP A 151 -14.74 -15.93 8.40
CA TRP A 151 -15.18 -16.42 7.10
C TRP A 151 -16.23 -17.54 7.20
N ASP A 152 -17.39 -17.25 7.82
CA ASP A 152 -18.57 -18.12 7.74
C ASP A 152 -19.43 -17.82 6.48
N GLU A 153 -20.53 -18.55 6.30
CA GLU A 153 -21.41 -18.37 5.12
C GLU A 153 -22.03 -16.95 5.05
N GLU A 154 -22.31 -16.31 6.20
CA GLU A 154 -22.94 -14.99 6.28
C GLU A 154 -21.93 -13.90 5.97
N PHE A 155 -20.75 -13.92 6.59
CA PHE A 155 -19.67 -12.97 6.32
C PHE A 155 -19.16 -13.07 4.88
N THR A 156 -18.95 -14.30 4.37
CA THR A 156 -18.57 -14.53 2.95
C THR A 156 -19.57 -13.90 1.98
N ALA A 157 -20.88 -14.10 2.21
CA ALA A 157 -21.91 -13.52 1.36
C ALA A 157 -21.90 -11.97 1.39
N LEU A 158 -21.69 -11.37 2.56
CA LEU A 158 -21.56 -9.91 2.70
C LEU A 158 -20.35 -9.36 1.96
N MET A 159 -19.22 -10.04 2.00
CA MET A 159 -18.01 -9.67 1.27
C MET A 159 -18.18 -9.80 -0.25
N GLU A 160 -18.88 -10.84 -0.72
CA GLU A 160 -19.23 -10.99 -2.15
C GLU A 160 -20.17 -9.87 -2.63
N GLU A 161 -21.16 -9.47 -1.81
CA GLU A 161 -22.04 -8.34 -2.12
C GLU A 161 -21.28 -7.01 -2.17
N GLU A 162 -20.35 -6.78 -1.26
CA GLU A 162 -19.46 -5.61 -1.29
C GLU A 162 -18.58 -5.60 -2.56
N ALA A 163 -17.99 -6.75 -2.90
CA ALA A 163 -17.17 -6.88 -4.10
C ALA A 163 -17.96 -6.58 -5.39
N ALA A 164 -19.23 -6.98 -5.45
CA ALA A 164 -20.11 -6.64 -6.58
C ALA A 164 -20.34 -5.12 -6.70
N LEU A 165 -20.52 -4.41 -5.57
CA LEU A 165 -20.64 -2.95 -5.57
C LEU A 165 -19.32 -2.27 -6.02
N VAL A 166 -18.18 -2.79 -5.60
CA VAL A 166 -16.86 -2.30 -6.06
C VAL A 166 -16.68 -2.54 -7.56
N SER A 167 -17.10 -3.70 -8.07
CA SER A 167 -17.09 -3.97 -9.52
C SER A 167 -17.94 -2.96 -10.29
N ARG A 168 -19.12 -2.60 -9.74
CA ARG A 168 -19.95 -1.55 -10.34
C ARG A 168 -19.25 -0.18 -10.37
N TYR A 169 -18.44 0.15 -9.36
CA TYR A 169 -17.62 1.36 -9.39
C TYR A 169 -16.64 1.36 -10.57
N TYR A 170 -15.96 0.24 -10.84
CA TYR A 170 -15.03 0.15 -11.98
C TYR A 170 -15.74 0.30 -13.32
N GLU A 171 -16.95 -0.27 -13.47
CA GLU A 171 -17.75 -0.06 -14.67
C GLU A 171 -18.10 1.41 -14.87
N LEU A 172 -18.63 2.09 -13.82
CA LEU A 172 -18.99 3.51 -13.87
C LEU A 172 -17.78 4.40 -14.16
N SER A 173 -16.63 4.09 -13.56
CA SER A 173 -15.38 4.83 -13.81
C SER A 173 -14.95 4.71 -15.27
N THR A 174 -15.10 3.54 -15.87
CA THR A 174 -14.80 3.31 -17.29
C THR A 174 -15.77 4.08 -18.20
N GLU A 175 -17.08 4.03 -17.91
CA GLU A 175 -18.10 4.79 -18.64
C GLU A 175 -17.84 6.31 -18.56
N LEU A 176 -17.35 6.79 -17.40
CA LEU A 176 -17.06 8.20 -17.16
C LEU A 176 -15.96 8.77 -18.07
N LEU A 177 -14.97 7.93 -18.46
CA LEU A 177 -13.89 8.34 -19.36
C LEU A 177 -14.37 8.70 -20.79
N GLU A 178 -15.46 8.11 -21.24
CA GLU A 178 -16.02 8.32 -22.59
C GLU A 178 -17.24 9.26 -22.58
N ALA A 179 -17.71 9.71 -21.40
CA ALA A 179 -18.95 10.44 -21.21
C ALA A 179 -18.90 11.89 -21.74
N ASP A 180 -20.00 12.37 -22.32
CA ASP A 180 -20.19 13.80 -22.55
C ASP A 180 -20.61 14.53 -21.25
N ASP A 181 -20.65 15.89 -21.27
CA ASP A 181 -20.95 16.69 -20.06
C ASP A 181 -22.30 16.29 -19.38
N ALA A 182 -23.27 15.84 -20.13
CA ALA A 182 -24.58 15.46 -19.57
C ALA A 182 -24.58 14.04 -19.01
N GLU A 183 -23.88 13.13 -19.66
CA GLU A 183 -23.64 11.76 -19.18
C GLU A 183 -22.73 11.77 -17.96
N TYR A 184 -21.68 12.60 -17.96
CA TYR A 184 -20.76 12.77 -16.83
C TYR A 184 -21.50 13.08 -15.53
N GLN A 185 -22.45 14.04 -15.54
CA GLN A 185 -23.22 14.37 -14.35
C GLN A 185 -24.11 13.22 -13.88
N LEU A 186 -24.72 12.47 -14.80
CA LEU A 186 -25.55 11.32 -14.44
C LEU A 186 -24.74 10.18 -13.82
N LEU A 187 -23.56 9.90 -14.37
CA LEU A 187 -22.65 8.89 -13.85
C LEU A 187 -22.10 9.30 -12.47
N THR A 188 -21.74 10.57 -12.29
CA THR A 188 -21.31 11.10 -10.98
C THR A 188 -22.43 10.97 -9.94
N ASP A 189 -23.69 11.28 -10.30
CA ASP A 189 -24.82 11.10 -9.39
C ASP A 189 -25.02 9.60 -9.02
N GLU A 190 -24.82 8.67 -9.97
CA GLU A 190 -24.86 7.23 -9.72
C GLU A 190 -23.70 6.78 -8.83
N MET A 191 -22.48 7.27 -9.05
CA MET A 191 -21.32 7.01 -8.18
C MET A 191 -21.57 7.49 -6.76
N CYS A 192 -22.14 8.67 -6.57
CA CYS A 192 -22.51 9.15 -5.23
C CYS A 192 -23.55 8.24 -4.54
N ALA A 193 -24.51 7.71 -5.29
CA ALA A 193 -25.48 6.76 -4.75
C ALA A 193 -24.84 5.42 -4.40
N LEU A 194 -23.95 4.92 -5.25
CA LEU A 194 -23.18 3.71 -5.01
C LEU A 194 -22.30 3.81 -3.74
N TYR A 195 -21.70 4.98 -3.49
CA TYR A 195 -20.92 5.17 -2.27
C TYR A 195 -21.77 5.05 -1.00
N VAL A 196 -23.00 5.56 -1.02
CA VAL A 196 -23.96 5.38 0.08
C VAL A 196 -24.31 3.90 0.29
N GLU A 197 -24.49 3.14 -0.79
CA GLU A 197 -24.74 1.69 -0.72
C GLU A 197 -23.52 0.95 -0.15
N LEU A 198 -22.30 1.32 -0.56
CA LEU A 198 -21.06 0.76 -0.03
C LEU A 198 -20.91 1.04 1.47
N ILE A 199 -21.17 2.27 1.92
CA ILE A 199 -21.13 2.60 3.36
C ILE A 199 -22.10 1.70 4.14
N ALA A 200 -23.35 1.56 3.67
CA ALA A 200 -24.35 0.74 4.33
C ALA A 200 -23.91 -0.73 4.41
N LYS A 201 -23.36 -1.28 3.30
CA LYS A 201 -22.87 -2.67 3.25
C LYS A 201 -21.68 -2.89 4.19
N ARG A 202 -20.73 -1.98 4.21
CA ARG A 202 -19.54 -2.02 5.06
C ARG A 202 -19.86 -1.88 6.54
N GLN A 203 -20.88 -1.09 6.91
CA GLN A 203 -21.40 -1.06 8.28
C GLN A 203 -22.03 -2.40 8.68
N GLU A 204 -22.72 -3.09 7.74
CA GLU A 204 -23.27 -4.42 7.96
C GLU A 204 -22.15 -5.45 8.18
N ILE A 205 -21.11 -5.45 7.37
CA ILE A 205 -19.91 -6.30 7.51
C ILE A 205 -19.26 -6.11 8.89
N ALA A 206 -19.00 -4.87 9.30
CA ALA A 206 -18.38 -4.58 10.59
C ALA A 206 -19.25 -5.07 11.78
N ALA A 207 -20.57 -4.90 11.66
CA ALA A 207 -21.50 -5.36 12.69
C ALA A 207 -21.57 -6.89 12.77
N ASP A 208 -21.53 -7.59 11.64
CA ASP A 208 -21.50 -9.06 11.56
C ASP A 208 -20.20 -9.60 12.17
N ALA A 209 -19.07 -8.98 11.85
CA ALA A 209 -17.76 -9.27 12.41
C ALA A 209 -17.61 -8.89 13.91
N GLY A 210 -18.63 -8.27 14.51
CA GLY A 210 -18.65 -7.93 15.95
C GLY A 210 -17.93 -6.65 16.34
N TYR A 211 -17.56 -5.80 15.39
CA TYR A 211 -16.91 -4.52 15.65
C TYR A 211 -17.92 -3.41 15.99
N GLU A 212 -17.46 -2.39 16.73
CA GLU A 212 -18.29 -1.24 17.14
C GLU A 212 -18.70 -0.40 15.91
N ASP A 213 -17.78 -0.21 14.96
CA ASP A 213 -18.00 0.50 13.69
C ASP A 213 -17.03 0.00 12.60
N TYR A 214 -17.22 0.52 11.38
CA TYR A 214 -16.41 0.12 10.24
C TYR A 214 -14.95 0.60 10.31
N ALA A 215 -14.66 1.71 10.97
CA ALA A 215 -13.29 2.20 11.07
C ALA A 215 -12.44 1.25 11.92
N HIS A 216 -12.96 0.79 13.07
CA HIS A 216 -12.28 -0.22 13.89
C HIS A 216 -12.12 -1.55 13.17
N PHE A 217 -13.15 -2.01 12.44
CA PHE A 217 -13.05 -3.21 11.60
C PHE A 217 -11.95 -3.06 10.54
N ALA A 218 -11.96 -1.96 9.78
CA ALA A 218 -10.99 -1.77 8.70
C ALA A 218 -9.54 -1.63 9.21
N TYR A 219 -9.35 -0.97 10.36
CA TYR A 219 -8.04 -0.80 10.98
C TYR A 219 -7.41 -2.12 11.37
N ASP A 220 -8.20 -3.00 11.96
CA ASP A 220 -7.77 -4.32 12.38
C ASP A 220 -7.70 -5.28 11.19
N PHE A 221 -8.79 -5.44 10.47
CA PHE A 221 -8.94 -6.46 9.44
C PHE A 221 -8.12 -6.21 8.16
N TYR A 222 -8.05 -4.94 7.68
CA TYR A 222 -7.35 -4.65 6.42
C TYR A 222 -5.93 -4.13 6.60
N TYR A 223 -5.66 -3.37 7.68
CA TYR A 223 -4.44 -2.58 7.79
C TYR A 223 -3.56 -2.94 8.97
N ALA A 224 -3.98 -3.86 9.85
CA ALA A 224 -3.25 -4.26 11.06
C ALA A 224 -2.68 -3.05 11.84
N ARG A 225 -3.50 -2.00 12.04
CA ARG A 225 -3.06 -0.76 12.66
C ARG A 225 -3.02 -0.88 14.18
N ASP A 226 -1.89 -0.56 14.77
CA ASP A 226 -1.67 -0.50 16.22
C ASP A 226 -1.98 0.86 16.85
N TYR A 227 -2.74 1.71 16.11
CA TYR A 227 -3.31 2.96 16.59
C TYR A 227 -4.83 3.01 16.29
N THR A 228 -5.54 3.89 16.99
CA THR A 228 -7.01 3.89 16.94
C THR A 228 -7.59 5.00 16.06
N PRO A 229 -8.87 4.87 15.59
CA PRO A 229 -9.57 5.94 14.89
C PRO A 229 -9.65 7.26 15.67
N GLU A 230 -9.62 7.22 17.02
CA GLU A 230 -9.59 8.44 17.85
C GLU A 230 -8.22 9.12 17.83
N GLN A 231 -7.13 8.35 17.76
CA GLN A 231 -5.78 8.91 17.58
C GLN A 231 -5.66 9.57 16.21
N GLU A 232 -6.16 8.92 15.15
CA GLU A 232 -6.30 9.52 13.82
C GLU A 232 -7.04 10.85 13.90
N ALA A 233 -8.26 10.86 14.46
CA ALA A 233 -9.10 12.06 14.55
C ALA A 233 -8.37 13.21 15.26
N ALA A 234 -7.68 12.92 16.36
CA ALA A 234 -6.92 13.91 17.11
C ALA A 234 -5.71 14.45 16.30
N TYR A 235 -5.08 13.62 15.50
CA TYR A 235 -3.98 14.06 14.63
C TYR A 235 -4.48 14.89 13.45
N ILE A 236 -5.60 14.52 12.85
CA ILE A 236 -6.27 15.30 11.80
C ILE A 236 -6.64 16.71 12.29
N GLU A 237 -7.12 16.86 13.53
CA GLU A 237 -7.38 18.17 14.12
C GLU A 237 -6.10 19.02 14.24
N GLN A 238 -4.97 18.41 14.58
CA GLN A 238 -3.68 19.11 14.62
C GLN A 238 -3.23 19.54 13.22
N ILE A 239 -3.34 18.65 12.20
CA ILE A 239 -3.05 18.98 10.80
C ILE A 239 -3.92 20.17 10.34
N GLN A 240 -5.23 20.13 10.62
CA GLN A 240 -6.15 21.19 10.28
C GLN A 240 -5.73 22.54 10.88
N HIS A 241 -5.29 22.54 12.13
CA HIS A 241 -4.88 23.76 12.82
C HIS A 241 -3.52 24.29 12.32
N GLU A 242 -2.54 23.41 12.16
CA GLU A 242 -1.15 23.81 11.90
C GLU A 242 -0.82 23.93 10.40
N LEU A 243 -1.33 23.04 9.55
CA LEU A 243 -0.92 22.95 8.14
C LEU A 243 -1.91 23.57 7.15
N VAL A 244 -3.20 23.55 7.40
CA VAL A 244 -4.20 24.16 6.48
C VAL A 244 -3.93 25.65 6.19
N PRO A 245 -3.49 26.49 7.16
CA PRO A 245 -3.14 27.87 6.84
C PRO A 245 -1.98 28.00 5.83
N LEU A 246 -0.97 27.11 5.89
CA LEU A 246 0.13 27.08 4.94
C LEU A 246 -0.34 26.55 3.58
N TYR A 247 -1.15 25.50 3.57
CA TYR A 247 -1.76 24.94 2.36
C TYR A 247 -2.60 26.00 1.61
N ARG A 248 -3.48 26.72 2.29
CA ARG A 248 -4.23 27.84 1.69
C ARG A 248 -3.32 28.93 1.13
N TYR A 249 -2.18 29.17 1.79
CA TYR A 249 -1.21 30.14 1.32
C TYR A 249 -0.60 29.68 0.00
N ILE A 250 -0.07 28.45 -0.10
CA ILE A 250 0.55 27.95 -1.34
C ILE A 250 -0.45 27.81 -2.48
N CYS A 251 -1.69 27.37 -2.21
CA CYS A 251 -2.74 27.29 -3.22
C CYS A 251 -3.15 28.67 -3.76
N THR A 252 -3.06 29.71 -2.93
CA THR A 252 -3.44 31.08 -3.35
C THR A 252 -2.31 31.80 -4.08
N TYR A 253 -1.07 31.64 -3.63
CA TYR A 253 0.08 32.44 -4.10
C TYR A 253 1.09 31.64 -4.92
N GLY A 254 0.94 30.33 -4.97
CA GLY A 254 1.89 29.40 -5.56
C GLY A 254 3.14 29.20 -4.71
N VAL A 255 3.94 28.21 -5.08
CA VAL A 255 5.23 27.91 -4.46
C VAL A 255 6.33 28.43 -5.37
N ARG A 256 7.34 29.08 -4.80
CA ARG A 256 8.50 29.56 -5.55
C ARG A 256 9.53 28.45 -5.72
N GLY A 257 10.15 28.42 -6.86
CA GLY A 257 11.26 27.50 -7.12
C GLY A 257 10.86 26.17 -7.72
N ILE A 258 9.57 25.87 -7.88
CA ILE A 258 9.12 24.72 -8.67
C ILE A 258 9.47 24.95 -10.12
N ASP A 259 10.21 24.03 -10.72
CA ASP A 259 10.58 24.04 -12.13
C ASP A 259 10.42 22.63 -12.70
N ILE A 260 9.25 22.35 -13.30
CA ILE A 260 8.98 21.09 -13.97
C ILE A 260 9.46 21.24 -15.41
N VAL A 261 10.45 20.45 -15.78
CA VAL A 261 11.07 20.46 -17.10
C VAL A 261 10.90 19.10 -17.77
N ASP A 262 11.03 19.08 -19.10
CA ASP A 262 11.08 17.83 -19.85
C ASP A 262 12.27 16.99 -19.34
N CYS A 263 12.04 15.70 -19.14
CA CYS A 263 13.03 14.75 -18.66
C CYS A 263 12.86 13.44 -19.42
N SER A 264 13.94 12.93 -19.98
CA SER A 264 13.93 11.64 -20.66
C SER A 264 14.04 10.47 -19.67
N GLU A 265 13.67 9.27 -20.12
CA GLU A 265 13.89 8.02 -19.40
C GLU A 265 15.36 7.87 -18.96
N GLU A 266 16.33 8.17 -19.85
CA GLU A 266 17.76 8.08 -19.53
C GLU A 266 18.14 9.05 -18.40
N GLU A 267 17.64 10.30 -18.42
CA GLU A 267 17.91 11.30 -17.38
C GLU A 267 17.25 10.92 -16.03
N THR A 268 16.06 10.30 -16.07
CA THR A 268 15.39 9.77 -14.87
C THR A 268 16.20 8.62 -14.26
N PHE A 269 16.63 7.67 -15.09
CA PHE A 269 17.44 6.54 -14.65
C PHE A 269 18.80 6.99 -14.09
N GLU A 270 19.51 7.88 -14.81
CA GLU A 270 20.78 8.43 -14.37
C GLU A 270 20.66 9.16 -13.01
N TYR A 271 19.55 9.87 -12.78
CA TYR A 271 19.31 10.55 -11.51
C TYR A 271 19.28 9.56 -10.33
N VAL A 272 18.47 8.49 -10.43
CA VAL A 272 18.36 7.49 -9.37
C VAL A 272 19.67 6.70 -9.20
N GLN A 273 20.38 6.39 -10.31
CA GLN A 273 21.69 5.74 -10.27
C GLN A 273 22.72 6.58 -9.50
N GLN A 274 22.82 7.87 -9.79
CA GLN A 274 23.76 8.77 -9.15
C GLN A 274 23.42 8.99 -7.67
N MET A 275 22.15 9.13 -7.35
CA MET A 275 21.63 9.23 -5.99
C MET A 275 21.97 7.98 -5.18
N ALA A 276 21.65 6.79 -5.69
CA ALA A 276 21.95 5.52 -5.03
C ALA A 276 23.46 5.33 -4.81
N ALA A 277 24.30 5.69 -5.79
CA ALA A 277 25.76 5.65 -5.65
C ALA A 277 26.28 6.64 -4.59
N ALA A 278 25.67 7.82 -4.47
CA ALA A 278 26.02 8.81 -3.45
C ALA A 278 25.63 8.36 -2.04
N MET A 279 24.49 7.68 -1.90
CA MET A 279 24.04 7.11 -0.64
C MET A 279 24.88 5.91 -0.19
N SER A 280 25.38 5.12 -1.15
CA SER A 280 26.14 3.88 -0.85
C SER A 280 25.34 2.84 -0.04
N GLY A 281 26.01 1.79 0.49
CA GLY A 281 25.36 0.81 1.36
C GLY A 281 24.32 -0.05 0.67
N THR A 282 23.21 -0.35 1.35
CA THR A 282 22.13 -1.20 0.84
C THR A 282 21.43 -0.58 -0.35
N VAL A 283 21.20 0.73 -0.35
CA VAL A 283 20.55 1.45 -1.47
C VAL A 283 21.37 1.31 -2.79
N GLU A 284 22.70 1.45 -2.73
CA GLU A 284 23.56 1.23 -3.91
C GLU A 284 23.54 -0.24 -4.37
N GLN A 285 23.49 -1.17 -3.43
CA GLN A 285 23.45 -2.61 -3.75
C GLN A 285 22.12 -2.99 -4.41
N ALA A 286 21.00 -2.50 -3.87
CA ALA A 286 19.67 -2.68 -4.45
C ALA A 286 19.60 -2.12 -5.87
N PHE A 287 20.12 -0.90 -6.11
CA PHE A 287 20.14 -0.31 -7.45
C PHE A 287 20.95 -1.14 -8.44
N ARG A 288 22.14 -1.61 -8.04
CA ARG A 288 22.96 -2.48 -8.90
C ARG A 288 22.24 -3.79 -9.23
N ARG A 289 21.53 -4.38 -8.25
CA ARG A 289 20.74 -5.59 -8.48
C ARG A 289 19.63 -5.33 -9.48
N MET A 290 18.87 -4.26 -9.31
CA MET A 290 17.80 -3.83 -10.21
C MET A 290 18.33 -3.62 -11.64
N GLU A 291 19.47 -2.92 -11.81
CA GLU A 291 20.09 -2.66 -13.11
C GLU A 291 20.63 -3.95 -13.78
N GLU A 292 21.38 -4.77 -13.02
CA GLU A 292 22.03 -5.99 -13.56
C GLU A 292 21.02 -7.06 -13.98
N ALA A 293 19.91 -7.21 -13.23
CA ALA A 293 18.85 -8.15 -13.51
C ALA A 293 17.69 -7.57 -14.34
N GLU A 294 17.79 -6.29 -14.75
CA GLU A 294 16.77 -5.58 -15.56
C GLU A 294 15.37 -5.62 -14.88
N LEU A 295 15.32 -5.41 -13.56
CA LEU A 295 14.11 -5.49 -12.72
C LEU A 295 13.33 -4.19 -12.69
N TYR A 296 13.16 -3.55 -13.82
CA TYR A 296 12.39 -2.32 -13.94
C TYR A 296 11.84 -2.10 -15.34
N ASP A 297 10.73 -1.37 -15.44
CA ASP A 297 10.22 -0.81 -16.69
C ASP A 297 9.78 0.64 -16.46
N ILE A 298 10.56 1.59 -17.00
CA ILE A 298 10.29 3.03 -16.96
C ILE A 298 10.14 3.62 -18.38
N ARG A 299 9.91 2.76 -19.39
CA ARG A 299 9.76 3.19 -20.79
C ARG A 299 8.42 3.89 -21.01
N PRO A 300 8.37 5.00 -21.76
CA PRO A 300 7.11 5.62 -22.16
C PRO A 300 6.46 4.82 -23.31
N GLU A 301 5.28 4.24 -23.06
CA GLU A 301 4.53 3.48 -24.08
C GLU A 301 3.05 3.92 -24.08
N GLU A 302 2.41 3.94 -25.26
CA GLU A 302 1.05 4.48 -25.44
C GLU A 302 -0.03 3.65 -24.71
N ASN A 303 0.17 2.33 -24.62
CA ASN A 303 -0.81 1.40 -24.05
C ASN A 303 -0.41 0.88 -22.67
N LYS A 304 0.47 1.56 -22.00
CA LYS A 304 0.99 1.19 -20.69
C LYS A 304 -0.03 1.55 -19.59
N TYR A 305 -0.11 0.76 -18.53
CA TYR A 305 -0.95 1.08 -17.38
C TYR A 305 -0.55 2.42 -16.74
N GLU A 306 -1.53 3.23 -16.35
CA GLU A 306 -1.28 4.62 -15.94
C GLU A 306 -0.58 4.79 -14.58
N ALA A 307 -0.72 3.82 -13.67
CA ALA A 307 -0.09 3.90 -12.35
C ALA A 307 1.33 3.34 -12.35
N SER A 308 2.09 3.71 -11.32
CA SER A 308 3.39 3.12 -10.99
C SER A 308 3.24 2.21 -9.77
N PHE A 309 4.10 1.20 -9.65
CA PHE A 309 4.12 0.27 -8.52
C PHE A 309 5.44 -0.50 -8.44
N GLU A 310 5.70 -1.04 -7.28
CA GLU A 310 6.66 -2.10 -7.05
C GLU A 310 5.91 -3.40 -6.80
N ILE A 311 6.49 -4.56 -7.16
CA ILE A 311 5.94 -5.88 -6.92
C ILE A 311 7.04 -6.94 -6.78
N TYR A 312 6.88 -7.82 -5.77
CA TYR A 312 7.82 -8.89 -5.50
C TYR A 312 7.52 -10.18 -6.29
N ILE A 313 8.57 -10.81 -6.84
CA ILE A 313 8.49 -12.02 -7.65
C ILE A 313 9.09 -13.18 -6.84
N TYR A 314 8.25 -13.91 -6.10
CA TYR A 314 8.63 -14.82 -5.02
C TYR A 314 9.66 -15.90 -5.40
N ASN A 315 9.42 -16.70 -6.46
CA ASN A 315 10.32 -17.78 -6.84
C ASN A 315 11.68 -17.32 -7.36
N TYR A 316 11.78 -16.05 -7.73
CA TYR A 316 13.04 -15.43 -8.16
C TYR A 316 13.69 -14.62 -7.04
N ASN A 317 12.97 -14.38 -5.95
CA ASN A 317 13.41 -13.58 -4.81
C ASN A 317 13.88 -12.18 -5.26
N GLU A 318 13.07 -11.53 -6.09
CA GLU A 318 13.37 -10.26 -6.72
C GLU A 318 12.18 -9.31 -6.73
N PRO A 319 12.33 -8.08 -6.26
CA PRO A 319 11.36 -7.03 -6.50
C PRO A 319 11.45 -6.51 -7.95
N PHE A 320 10.37 -5.89 -8.46
CA PHE A 320 10.33 -5.28 -9.78
C PHE A 320 9.65 -3.92 -9.74
N VAL A 321 10.28 -2.90 -10.32
CA VAL A 321 9.74 -1.53 -10.41
C VAL A 321 9.08 -1.29 -11.76
N PHE A 322 7.82 -0.87 -11.72
CA PHE A 322 7.06 -0.43 -12.89
C PHE A 322 6.69 1.05 -12.75
N VAL A 323 7.08 1.87 -13.74
CA VAL A 323 6.73 3.29 -13.80
C VAL A 323 6.18 3.64 -15.17
N ASN A 324 5.03 4.30 -15.22
CA ASN A 324 4.55 4.94 -16.44
C ASN A 324 4.99 6.42 -16.45
N PRO A 325 6.06 6.77 -17.18
CA PRO A 325 6.66 8.09 -17.08
C PRO A 325 5.83 9.16 -17.77
N THR A 326 5.78 10.34 -17.16
CA THR A 326 5.18 11.55 -17.72
C THR A 326 6.12 12.29 -18.69
N GLN A 327 7.35 11.84 -18.82
CA GLN A 327 8.46 12.48 -19.53
C GLN A 327 8.79 13.87 -18.98
N SER A 328 8.67 14.03 -17.68
CA SER A 328 9.01 15.26 -16.96
C SER A 328 9.92 14.98 -15.77
N SER A 329 10.46 16.02 -15.16
CA SER A 329 11.28 15.90 -13.96
C SER A 329 10.56 15.29 -12.75
N LEU A 330 9.22 15.17 -12.80
CA LEU A 330 8.42 14.44 -11.80
C LEU A 330 8.79 12.96 -11.75
N ASP A 331 9.13 12.38 -12.89
CA ASP A 331 9.46 10.96 -13.00
C ASP A 331 10.66 10.56 -12.13
N LYS A 332 11.55 11.52 -11.83
CA LYS A 332 12.66 11.33 -10.89
C LYS A 332 12.15 10.99 -9.49
N LEU A 333 11.11 11.67 -9.02
CA LEU A 333 10.50 11.42 -7.71
C LEU A 333 9.69 10.12 -7.74
N THR A 334 8.88 9.90 -8.78
CA THR A 334 8.08 8.68 -8.94
C THR A 334 8.97 7.43 -8.98
N PHE A 335 10.03 7.45 -9.82
CA PHE A 335 10.94 6.31 -9.88
C PHE A 335 11.73 6.12 -8.56
N THR A 336 12.06 7.20 -7.85
CA THR A 336 12.69 7.12 -6.53
C THR A 336 11.73 6.53 -5.49
N HIS A 337 10.44 6.85 -5.56
CA HIS A 337 9.39 6.31 -4.71
C HIS A 337 9.31 4.78 -4.85
N GLU A 338 9.07 4.30 -6.07
CA GLU A 338 8.98 2.85 -6.33
C GLU A 338 10.29 2.13 -6.02
N PHE A 339 11.43 2.81 -6.25
CA PHE A 339 12.74 2.27 -5.85
C PHE A 339 12.92 2.24 -4.33
N GLY A 340 12.20 3.04 -3.57
CA GLY A 340 12.15 2.95 -2.10
C GLY A 340 11.52 1.64 -1.62
N HIS A 341 10.39 1.25 -2.21
CA HIS A 341 9.78 -0.08 -1.99
C HIS A 341 10.73 -1.20 -2.40
N PHE A 342 11.33 -1.10 -3.60
CA PHE A 342 12.34 -2.06 -4.06
C PHE A 342 13.50 -2.22 -3.06
N CYS A 343 13.97 -1.13 -2.44
CA CYS A 343 15.06 -1.21 -1.44
C CYS A 343 14.63 -1.97 -0.18
N ASN A 344 13.39 -1.79 0.27
CA ASN A 344 12.85 -2.52 1.41
C ASN A 344 12.71 -4.01 1.07
N ASP A 345 12.06 -4.37 -0.02
CA ASP A 345 11.85 -5.76 -0.42
C ASP A 345 13.14 -6.48 -0.78
N TYR A 346 14.10 -5.77 -1.38
CA TYR A 346 15.45 -6.30 -1.61
C TYR A 346 16.17 -6.63 -0.29
N ALA A 347 16.04 -5.78 0.73
CA ALA A 347 16.74 -5.96 2.00
C ALA A 347 16.04 -6.98 2.92
N SER A 348 14.70 -7.01 2.91
CA SER A 348 13.87 -7.91 3.71
C SER A 348 13.58 -9.25 3.02
N TYR A 349 14.03 -9.42 1.76
CA TYR A 349 13.71 -10.59 0.93
C TYR A 349 12.20 -10.77 0.68
N GLY A 350 11.48 -9.65 0.58
CA GLY A 350 10.03 -9.67 0.33
C GLY A 350 9.21 -10.21 1.51
N THR A 351 9.72 -10.12 2.75
CA THR A 351 8.95 -10.55 3.94
C THR A 351 7.69 -9.74 4.13
N GLY A 352 7.56 -8.61 3.43
CA GLY A 352 6.44 -7.70 3.55
C GLY A 352 6.43 -6.95 4.88
N VAL A 353 5.85 -5.76 4.86
CA VAL A 353 5.57 -4.95 6.04
C VAL A 353 4.18 -4.32 5.88
N GLY A 354 3.56 -3.90 6.97
CA GLY A 354 2.28 -3.19 6.88
C GLY A 354 2.39 -1.94 6.03
N ILE A 355 1.32 -1.60 5.32
CA ILE A 355 1.32 -0.49 4.34
C ILE A 355 1.77 0.84 4.93
N ASP A 356 1.43 1.11 6.20
CA ASP A 356 1.86 2.30 6.92
C ASP A 356 3.39 2.34 7.12
N VAL A 357 4.06 1.17 7.15
CA VAL A 357 5.52 1.04 7.23
C VAL A 357 6.16 1.07 5.84
N ALA A 358 5.61 0.36 4.86
CA ALA A 358 6.12 0.31 3.49
C ALA A 358 6.28 1.71 2.88
N GLU A 359 5.28 2.56 3.05
CA GLU A 359 5.29 3.94 2.54
C GLU A 359 6.32 4.86 3.23
N ILE A 360 6.88 4.46 4.39
CA ILE A 360 8.00 5.19 4.98
C ILE A 360 9.25 5.07 4.12
N PHE A 361 9.47 3.90 3.53
CA PHE A 361 10.66 3.64 2.71
C PHE A 361 10.56 4.32 1.35
N SER A 362 9.40 4.34 0.71
CA SER A 362 9.18 5.04 -0.55
C SER A 362 9.32 6.56 -0.38
N GLN A 363 8.55 7.16 0.51
CA GLN A 363 8.56 8.60 0.77
C GLN A 363 9.87 9.07 1.40
N GLY A 364 10.46 8.25 2.30
CA GLY A 364 11.75 8.54 2.91
C GLY A 364 12.88 8.62 1.90
N LEU A 365 12.89 7.73 0.89
CA LEU A 365 13.88 7.78 -0.17
C LEU A 365 13.67 8.99 -1.09
N GLU A 366 12.41 9.38 -1.37
CA GLU A 366 12.14 10.63 -2.08
C GLU A 366 12.80 11.83 -1.39
N TYR A 367 12.58 11.99 -0.07
CA TYR A 367 13.19 13.10 0.67
C TYR A 367 14.71 13.03 0.72
N LEU A 368 15.28 11.86 0.96
CA LEU A 368 16.72 11.69 0.95
C LEU A 368 17.32 11.96 -0.43
N SER A 369 16.61 11.65 -1.51
CA SER A 369 17.06 11.95 -2.87
C SER A 369 17.32 13.44 -3.10
N LEU A 370 16.60 14.32 -2.41
CA LEU A 370 16.81 15.76 -2.48
C LEU A 370 18.17 16.18 -1.91
N CYS A 371 18.72 15.39 -0.96
CA CYS A 371 20.02 15.64 -0.34
C CYS A 371 21.19 14.98 -1.09
N TYR A 372 20.95 13.87 -1.78
CA TYR A 372 21.99 13.05 -2.42
C TYR A 372 21.94 13.06 -3.95
N GLY A 373 20.82 13.47 -4.57
CA GLY A 373 20.68 13.60 -6.02
C GLY A 373 21.42 14.81 -6.59
N GLU A 374 21.83 14.70 -7.85
CA GLU A 374 22.35 15.84 -8.61
C GLU A 374 21.21 16.60 -9.31
N ASP A 375 21.33 17.91 -9.41
CA ASP A 375 20.36 18.82 -10.07
C ASP A 375 18.93 18.72 -9.51
N THR A 376 18.81 18.78 -8.19
CA THR A 376 17.53 18.76 -7.45
C THR A 376 16.79 20.10 -7.48
N ARG A 377 17.25 21.07 -8.28
CA ARG A 377 16.61 22.40 -8.40
C ARG A 377 15.18 22.27 -8.91
N GLY A 378 14.26 22.80 -8.14
CA GLY A 378 12.82 22.72 -8.42
C GLY A 378 12.16 21.45 -7.86
N LEU A 379 12.89 20.34 -7.68
CA LEU A 379 12.36 19.13 -7.10
C LEU A 379 12.10 19.26 -5.60
N GLU A 380 13.01 19.91 -4.85
CA GLU A 380 12.84 20.11 -3.41
C GLU A 380 11.54 20.88 -3.10
N ALA A 381 11.35 22.03 -3.72
CA ALA A 381 10.13 22.84 -3.52
C ALA A 381 8.87 22.08 -3.95
N LEU A 382 8.96 21.25 -4.99
CA LEU A 382 7.87 20.42 -5.48
C LEU A 382 7.55 19.29 -4.53
N SER A 383 8.54 18.50 -4.10
CA SER A 383 8.38 17.39 -3.18
C SER A 383 7.80 17.86 -1.84
N LEU A 384 8.31 18.96 -1.28
CA LEU A 384 7.78 19.50 -0.03
C LEU A 384 6.39 20.14 -0.17
N ALA A 385 6.06 20.70 -1.35
CA ALA A 385 4.69 21.14 -1.63
C ALA A 385 3.75 19.94 -1.74
N ASN A 386 4.17 18.86 -2.40
CA ASN A 386 3.41 17.62 -2.48
C ASN A 386 3.21 17.01 -1.09
N SER A 387 4.27 16.98 -0.26
CA SER A 387 4.17 16.55 1.15
C SER A 387 3.09 17.31 1.92
N LEU A 388 3.05 18.64 1.77
CA LEU A 388 1.99 19.44 2.40
C LEU A 388 0.60 19.08 1.87
N CYS A 389 0.47 18.80 0.55
CA CYS A 389 -0.78 18.31 -0.03
C CYS A 389 -1.15 16.93 0.55
N VAL A 390 -0.21 15.99 0.66
CA VAL A 390 -0.44 14.69 1.29
C VAL A 390 -0.98 14.87 2.71
N TYR A 391 -0.33 15.66 3.56
CA TYR A 391 -0.84 15.91 4.91
C TYR A 391 -2.25 16.47 4.93
N VAL A 392 -2.55 17.47 4.10
CA VAL A 392 -3.83 18.21 4.20
C VAL A 392 -4.94 17.52 3.42
N GLU A 393 -4.67 17.04 2.21
CA GLU A 393 -5.70 16.45 1.35
C GLU A 393 -6.08 15.05 1.83
N GLN A 394 -5.10 14.22 2.19
CA GLN A 394 -5.40 12.89 2.69
C GLN A 394 -6.04 12.94 4.10
N ALA A 395 -5.64 13.88 4.95
CA ALA A 395 -6.32 14.10 6.22
C ALA A 395 -7.77 14.59 6.04
N ALA A 396 -8.04 15.40 5.00
CA ALA A 396 -9.40 15.80 4.66
C ALA A 396 -10.23 14.60 4.20
N TYR A 397 -9.66 13.74 3.33
CA TYR A 397 -10.32 12.54 2.85
C TYR A 397 -10.58 11.54 3.99
N ALA A 398 -9.60 11.30 4.86
CA ALA A 398 -9.78 10.46 6.04
C ALA A 398 -10.85 11.03 7.00
N SER A 399 -10.84 12.33 7.25
CA SER A 399 -11.86 13.01 8.06
C SER A 399 -13.25 12.88 7.46
N PHE A 400 -13.39 13.03 6.13
CA PHE A 400 -14.66 12.84 5.43
C PHE A 400 -15.12 11.40 5.54
N GLU A 401 -14.26 10.46 5.22
CA GLU A 401 -14.57 9.05 5.21
C GLU A 401 -15.05 8.58 6.58
N ARG A 402 -14.30 8.83 7.64
CA ARG A 402 -14.68 8.49 9.01
C ARG A 402 -16.05 9.06 9.38
N GLN A 403 -16.31 10.37 9.12
CA GLN A 403 -17.59 11.00 9.43
C GLN A 403 -18.73 10.46 8.55
N ALA A 404 -18.47 10.05 7.30
CA ALA A 404 -19.47 9.44 6.42
C ALA A 404 -19.91 8.05 6.93
N TYR A 405 -19.00 7.27 7.49
CA TYR A 405 -19.33 6.00 8.11
C TYR A 405 -20.03 6.13 9.49
N GLU A 406 -20.06 7.31 10.10
CA GLU A 406 -20.89 7.60 11.28
C GLU A 406 -22.38 7.84 10.91
N LEU A 407 -22.68 8.13 9.63
CA LEU A 407 -24.06 8.32 9.19
C LEU A 407 -24.79 6.98 9.12
N THR A 408 -25.96 6.87 9.73
CA THR A 408 -26.73 5.63 9.77
C THR A 408 -28.21 5.84 9.47
N GLY A 409 -28.90 4.80 9.01
CA GLY A 409 -30.35 4.80 8.81
C GLY A 409 -30.85 5.94 7.92
N GLU A 410 -31.73 6.81 8.46
CA GLU A 410 -32.32 7.93 7.70
C GLU A 410 -31.31 9.08 7.43
N GLU A 411 -30.18 9.11 8.13
CA GLU A 411 -29.13 10.12 7.93
C GLU A 411 -28.17 9.73 6.78
N LEU A 412 -28.04 8.46 6.46
CA LEU A 412 -27.20 7.97 5.37
C LEU A 412 -27.90 8.18 4.02
N THR A 413 -27.69 9.36 3.45
CA THR A 413 -28.27 9.76 2.15
C THR A 413 -27.23 10.47 1.30
N VAL A 414 -27.40 10.45 -0.02
CA VAL A 414 -26.52 11.19 -0.95
C VAL A 414 -26.41 12.67 -0.59
N GLU A 415 -27.55 13.33 -0.23
CA GLU A 415 -27.57 14.73 0.14
C GLU A 415 -26.69 15.01 1.39
N ASN A 416 -26.77 14.17 2.41
CA ASN A 416 -26.01 14.33 3.63
C ASN A 416 -24.52 14.03 3.42
N VAL A 417 -24.19 12.99 2.63
CA VAL A 417 -22.80 12.65 2.28
C VAL A 417 -22.16 13.78 1.47
N CYS A 418 -22.84 14.28 0.42
CA CYS A 418 -22.35 15.43 -0.35
C CYS A 418 -22.20 16.70 0.53
N GLY A 419 -23.16 16.99 1.41
CA GLY A 419 -23.08 18.12 2.31
C GLY A 419 -21.96 17.99 3.35
N LEU A 420 -21.66 16.77 3.79
CA LEU A 420 -20.53 16.47 4.66
C LEU A 420 -19.21 16.73 3.94
N PHE A 421 -19.06 16.24 2.68
CA PHE A 421 -17.87 16.49 1.90
C PHE A 421 -17.62 17.98 1.67
N GLU A 422 -18.67 18.75 1.30
CA GLU A 422 -18.56 20.20 1.13
C GLU A 422 -18.08 20.89 2.42
N LYS A 423 -18.59 20.46 3.57
CA LYS A 423 -18.16 20.99 4.88
C LYS A 423 -16.67 20.70 5.12
N VAL A 424 -16.24 19.45 4.98
CA VAL A 424 -14.84 19.04 5.18
C VAL A 424 -13.93 19.75 4.19
N ALA A 425 -14.31 19.82 2.91
CA ALA A 425 -13.55 20.52 1.87
C ALA A 425 -13.28 21.99 2.24
N VAL A 426 -14.27 22.70 2.80
CA VAL A 426 -14.09 24.08 3.30
C VAL A 426 -13.16 24.11 4.52
N GLU A 427 -13.31 23.21 5.46
CA GLU A 427 -12.49 23.13 6.68
C GLU A 427 -11.00 22.93 6.33
N PHE A 428 -10.71 22.13 5.31
CA PHE A 428 -9.34 21.85 4.87
C PHE A 428 -8.82 22.77 3.75
N GLY A 429 -9.60 23.73 3.31
CA GLY A 429 -9.11 24.77 2.41
C GLY A 429 -9.34 24.50 0.93
N PHE A 430 -10.09 23.47 0.53
CA PHE A 430 -10.38 23.15 -0.87
C PHE A 430 -11.30 24.17 -1.55
N ASP A 431 -11.97 25.04 -0.77
CA ASP A 431 -12.74 26.16 -1.29
C ASP A 431 -11.92 27.12 -2.17
N VAL A 432 -10.60 27.16 -2.01
CA VAL A 432 -9.70 27.94 -2.90
C VAL A 432 -9.65 27.40 -4.33
N TRP A 433 -10.03 26.14 -4.53
CA TRP A 433 -10.05 25.49 -5.87
C TRP A 433 -11.46 25.43 -6.47
N GLY A 434 -12.48 25.72 -5.68
CA GLY A 434 -13.86 25.63 -6.11
C GLY A 434 -14.34 24.17 -6.24
N VAL A 435 -13.84 23.28 -5.40
CA VAL A 435 -14.25 21.88 -5.32
C VAL A 435 -15.74 21.81 -4.97
N ASP A 436 -16.50 21.02 -5.74
CA ASP A 436 -17.93 20.81 -5.50
C ASP A 436 -18.21 19.65 -4.52
N SER A 437 -19.45 19.52 -4.11
CA SER A 437 -19.86 18.53 -3.11
C SER A 437 -19.83 17.08 -3.59
N GLN A 438 -19.66 16.82 -4.88
CA GLN A 438 -19.60 15.49 -5.49
C GLN A 438 -18.17 15.09 -5.90
N PHE A 439 -17.19 15.93 -5.64
CA PHE A 439 -15.79 15.67 -6.00
C PHE A 439 -15.27 14.32 -5.46
N PHE A 440 -15.75 13.89 -4.29
CA PHE A 440 -15.36 12.62 -3.70
C PHE A 440 -15.68 11.40 -4.59
N ALA A 441 -16.66 11.53 -5.48
CA ALA A 441 -17.03 10.45 -6.41
C ALA A 441 -15.86 10.08 -7.36
N GLY A 442 -14.94 11.01 -7.61
CA GLY A 442 -13.73 10.79 -8.38
C GLY A 442 -12.54 10.27 -7.57
N VAL A 443 -12.68 10.01 -6.26
CA VAL A 443 -11.59 9.48 -5.43
C VAL A 443 -11.71 7.95 -5.32
N PRO A 444 -10.87 7.18 -6.03
CA PRO A 444 -11.01 5.72 -6.11
C PRO A 444 -10.96 5.02 -4.75
N HIS A 445 -10.09 5.49 -3.84
CA HIS A 445 -9.88 4.89 -2.53
C HIS A 445 -11.16 4.72 -1.72
N PHE A 446 -12.09 5.66 -1.76
CA PHE A 446 -13.35 5.55 -1.03
C PHE A 446 -14.20 4.33 -1.44
N TYR A 447 -14.07 3.92 -2.69
CA TYR A 447 -14.78 2.76 -3.24
C TYR A 447 -13.98 1.47 -3.10
N THR A 448 -12.69 1.55 -3.38
CA THR A 448 -11.84 0.36 -3.53
C THR A 448 -11.02 0.03 -2.26
N ASN A 449 -10.59 1.01 -1.50
CA ASN A 449 -9.70 0.85 -0.33
C ASN A 449 -10.15 1.77 0.81
N PRO A 450 -11.32 1.50 1.43
CA PRO A 450 -11.85 2.38 2.49
C PRO A 450 -10.91 2.45 3.69
N MET A 451 -10.80 3.63 4.29
CA MET A 451 -9.88 3.96 5.40
C MET A 451 -8.38 3.88 5.07
N TYR A 452 -8.01 3.68 3.80
CA TYR A 452 -6.61 3.56 3.38
C TYR A 452 -5.84 4.88 3.45
N VAL A 453 -6.46 5.99 3.02
CA VAL A 453 -5.76 7.25 2.70
C VAL A 453 -4.96 7.84 3.87
N PHE A 454 -5.28 7.49 5.10
CA PHE A 454 -4.55 7.95 6.28
C PHE A 454 -3.16 7.32 6.40
N SER A 455 -2.93 6.15 5.79
CA SER A 455 -1.60 5.53 5.67
C SER A 455 -0.58 6.50 5.08
N TYR A 456 -0.95 7.21 4.01
CA TYR A 456 -0.08 8.22 3.42
C TYR A 456 0.31 9.34 4.39
N VAL A 457 -0.57 9.70 5.33
CA VAL A 457 -0.32 10.79 6.29
C VAL A 457 0.68 10.38 7.36
N VAL A 458 0.49 9.21 7.96
CA VAL A 458 1.38 8.75 9.05
C VAL A 458 2.76 8.34 8.53
N SER A 459 2.81 7.71 7.36
CA SER A 459 4.06 7.35 6.70
C SER A 459 4.86 8.58 6.28
N ASN A 460 4.16 9.61 5.75
CA ASN A 460 4.77 10.89 5.39
C ASN A 460 5.38 11.60 6.61
N ASP A 461 4.78 11.47 7.79
CA ASP A 461 5.37 12.01 9.02
C ASP A 461 6.66 11.29 9.40
N ALA A 462 6.68 9.96 9.37
CA ALA A 462 7.88 9.18 9.66
C ALA A 462 9.01 9.45 8.64
N ALA A 463 8.67 9.49 7.36
CA ALA A 463 9.58 9.87 6.28
C ALA A 463 10.14 11.30 6.45
N MET A 464 9.29 12.25 6.86
CA MET A 464 9.70 13.62 7.17
C MET A 464 10.67 13.67 8.36
N GLN A 465 10.55 12.79 9.37
CA GLN A 465 11.53 12.70 10.45
C GLN A 465 12.91 12.28 9.94
N ILE A 466 12.95 11.29 9.04
CA ILE A 466 14.20 10.84 8.40
C ILE A 466 14.86 12.01 7.66
N TYR A 467 14.07 12.78 6.92
CA TYR A 467 14.55 13.99 6.23
C TYR A 467 15.05 15.07 7.20
N GLN A 468 14.32 15.33 8.27
CA GLN A 468 14.72 16.30 9.31
C GLN A 468 16.05 15.89 9.97
N LEU A 469 16.25 14.60 10.27
CA LEU A 469 17.51 14.08 10.79
C LEU A 469 18.67 14.32 9.80
N GLU A 470 18.44 14.15 8.50
CA GLU A 470 19.44 14.40 7.46
C GLU A 470 19.81 15.88 7.35
N LEU A 471 18.83 16.79 7.50
CA LEU A 471 19.07 18.23 7.51
C LEU A 471 19.82 18.70 8.75
N GLU A 472 19.58 18.09 9.90
CA GLU A 472 20.26 18.43 11.16
C GLU A 472 21.71 17.95 11.19
N GLU A 473 21.95 16.71 10.75
CA GLU A 473 23.27 16.10 10.67
C GLU A 473 23.38 15.23 9.43
N SER A 474 24.19 15.68 8.46
CA SER A 474 24.38 14.95 7.19
C SER A 474 24.81 13.50 7.43
N GLY A 475 24.08 12.58 6.85
CA GLY A 475 24.24 11.13 6.98
C GLY A 475 23.41 10.51 8.11
N ALA A 476 22.80 11.29 9.01
CA ALA A 476 22.02 10.74 10.11
C ALA A 476 20.68 10.16 9.63
N GLY A 477 19.96 10.88 8.75
CA GLY A 477 18.74 10.39 8.14
C GLY A 477 18.99 9.18 7.26
N LEU A 478 20.02 9.21 6.42
CA LEU A 478 20.41 8.08 5.57
C LEU A 478 20.77 6.83 6.40
N ALA A 479 21.53 7.00 7.50
CA ALA A 479 21.85 5.89 8.38
C ALA A 479 20.57 5.27 8.99
N LYS A 480 19.66 6.13 9.48
CA LYS A 480 18.35 5.70 10.01
C LYS A 480 17.54 4.93 8.98
N TYR A 481 17.47 5.40 7.75
CA TYR A 481 16.79 4.75 6.64
C TYR A 481 17.39 3.36 6.35
N GLN A 482 18.71 3.28 6.15
CA GLN A 482 19.37 2.03 5.79
C GLN A 482 19.39 0.98 6.92
N GLU A 483 19.40 1.42 8.18
CA GLU A 483 19.38 0.53 9.36
C GLU A 483 18.05 -0.21 9.54
N ASN A 484 16.98 0.28 8.90
CA ASN A 484 15.64 -0.29 9.04
C ASN A 484 15.09 -0.88 7.73
N LEU A 485 15.87 -0.93 6.65
CA LEU A 485 15.41 -1.48 5.37
C LEU A 485 15.06 -2.96 5.42
N ASP A 486 15.66 -3.73 6.31
CA ASP A 486 15.44 -5.15 6.50
C ASP A 486 14.44 -5.47 7.63
N THR A 487 13.58 -4.49 7.97
CA THR A 487 12.56 -4.69 9.00
C THR A 487 11.51 -5.72 8.56
N GLU A 488 11.06 -6.51 9.51
CA GLU A 488 9.92 -7.43 9.40
C GLU A 488 8.74 -6.93 10.25
N GLU A 489 8.83 -5.70 10.80
CA GLU A 489 7.80 -5.15 11.68
C GLU A 489 6.60 -4.66 10.88
N THR A 490 5.46 -5.30 11.07
CA THR A 490 4.21 -4.98 10.38
C THR A 490 3.49 -3.78 11.00
N TYR A 491 3.57 -3.64 12.33
CA TYR A 491 2.82 -2.64 13.07
C TYR A 491 3.54 -1.29 13.10
N PHE A 492 2.82 -0.24 12.72
CA PHE A 492 3.41 1.09 12.51
C PHE A 492 4.05 1.71 13.77
N LEU A 493 3.34 1.74 14.91
CA LEU A 493 3.90 2.33 16.13
C LEU A 493 5.03 1.48 16.71
N ALA A 494 4.94 0.15 16.60
CA ALA A 494 6.02 -0.76 17.00
C ALA A 494 7.27 -0.53 16.14
N PHE A 495 7.10 -0.36 14.82
CA PHE A 495 8.20 0.03 13.93
C PHE A 495 8.85 1.36 14.35
N LEU A 496 8.06 2.41 14.62
CA LEU A 496 8.61 3.69 15.05
C LEU A 496 9.42 3.57 16.36
N GLU A 497 8.93 2.77 17.34
CA GLU A 497 9.65 2.52 18.59
C GLU A 497 10.98 1.80 18.32
N SER A 498 10.97 0.73 17.52
CA SER A 498 12.19 -0.02 17.18
C SER A 498 13.20 0.82 16.39
N ALA A 499 12.72 1.62 15.44
CA ALA A 499 13.52 2.56 14.65
C ALA A 499 13.99 3.77 15.46
N GLY A 500 13.45 4.01 16.66
CA GLY A 500 13.74 5.20 17.46
C GLY A 500 13.24 6.50 16.82
N LEU A 501 12.11 6.42 16.13
CA LEU A 501 11.36 7.56 15.58
C LEU A 501 10.24 7.97 16.56
N GLU A 502 9.84 9.23 16.49
CA GLU A 502 8.76 9.76 17.33
C GLU A 502 7.39 9.42 16.70
N SER A 503 6.41 9.05 17.52
CA SER A 503 5.04 8.85 17.02
C SER A 503 4.48 10.16 16.44
N PRO A 504 3.77 10.13 15.28
CA PRO A 504 3.09 11.31 14.73
C PRO A 504 2.05 11.89 15.70
N PHE A 505 1.51 11.07 16.60
CA PHE A 505 0.53 11.48 17.61
C PHE A 505 1.15 12.19 18.81
N ALA A 506 2.48 12.32 18.88
CA ALA A 506 3.17 13.01 19.97
C ALA A 506 2.87 14.52 19.96
N GLU A 507 2.78 15.11 21.18
CA GLU A 507 2.52 16.56 21.34
C GLU A 507 3.68 17.39 20.73
N GLY A 508 3.36 18.26 19.79
CA GLY A 508 4.33 19.15 19.15
C GLY A 508 4.93 18.62 17.86
N ARG A 509 4.68 17.34 17.50
CA ARG A 509 5.25 16.75 16.30
C ARG A 509 4.85 17.50 15.03
N ILE A 510 3.58 17.77 14.83
CA ILE A 510 3.09 18.47 13.64
C ILE A 510 3.59 19.92 13.52
N GLN A 511 3.94 20.58 14.65
CA GLN A 511 4.55 21.90 14.63
C GLN A 511 5.96 21.86 14.01
N THR A 512 6.76 20.82 14.27
CA THR A 512 8.09 20.68 13.66
C THR A 512 8.00 20.40 12.16
N VAL A 513 6.98 19.62 11.74
CA VAL A 513 6.66 19.42 10.31
C VAL A 513 6.32 20.76 9.66
N ARG A 514 5.42 21.53 10.27
CA ARG A 514 5.05 22.85 9.76
C ARG A 514 6.26 23.77 9.61
N GLU A 515 7.15 23.83 10.59
CA GLU A 515 8.35 24.67 10.53
C GLU A 515 9.23 24.29 9.35
N THR A 516 9.48 23.00 9.13
CA THR A 516 10.26 22.51 7.98
C THR A 516 9.62 22.90 6.65
N LEU A 517 8.32 22.67 6.50
CA LEU A 517 7.59 22.99 5.26
C LEU A 517 7.49 24.50 5.03
N GLU A 518 7.27 25.31 6.09
CA GLU A 518 7.16 26.76 5.98
C GLU A 518 8.47 27.42 5.54
N ASP A 519 9.60 26.96 6.05
CA ASP A 519 10.94 27.47 5.69
C ASP A 519 11.27 27.19 4.21
N ALA A 520 10.82 26.07 3.66
CA ALA A 520 11.07 25.70 2.29
C ALA A 520 10.08 26.32 1.28
N LEU A 521 8.81 26.54 1.66
CA LEU A 521 7.73 26.90 0.73
C LEU A 521 7.40 28.41 0.69
N ARG A 522 7.93 29.23 1.60
CA ARG A 522 7.74 30.69 1.64
C ARG A 522 8.97 31.44 1.18
#